data_b3b7cd8c1b17fcabe379753546625315
#
_entry.id   b3b7cd8c1b17fcabe379753546625315
#
_cell.length_a   1.000
_cell.length_b   1.000
_cell.length_c   1.000
_cell.angle_alpha   90.00
_cell.angle_beta   90.00
_cell.angle_gamma   90.00
#
_symmetry.space_group_name_H-M   'P 1'
#
loop_
_entity.id
_entity.type
_entity.pdbx_description
1 polymer ?
#
loop_
_entity_poly.entity_id
_entity_poly.type
_entity_poly.pdbx_seq_one_letter_code
_entity_poly.pdbx_strand_id
1 'polypeptide(L)'
;MIWLVLAESALEIVPESIRNHPSVLADAHHKNKTPDKLLLDTNYHHSAMASLPFAEKRGRPDLVHYCILNAMKTPLNNLFKSLRVCIHMQFPGEKMIMIDPETRIPRSLNRFEGIMVNTLAPGKNTPELFMAEETSLASFLDRFEPCFVHVFSTRGTLRSFDRFLPGIAELAIKGERDVLLVVGGFQAGHFSGTWQNHVLPDNVHSIAPMALDAWTVVARVVFMIEEAIVEATRNPNCKDPASSK
;
A
#
# COMPACT_ATOMS: atom_id res chain seq x y z
N MET A 1 -11.77 6.01 -10.44
CA MET A 1 -10.33 5.98 -10.06
C MET A 1 -10.05 4.70 -9.29
N ILE A 2 -8.86 4.10 -9.45
CA ILE A 2 -8.42 2.95 -8.67
C ILE A 2 -7.46 3.43 -7.58
N TRP A 3 -7.72 3.04 -6.35
CA TRP A 3 -6.89 3.34 -5.19
C TRP A 3 -6.22 2.06 -4.71
N LEU A 4 -4.90 2.05 -4.59
CA LEU A 4 -4.13 0.95 -4.00
C LEU A 4 -3.58 1.41 -2.65
N VAL A 5 -4.08 0.79 -1.58
CA VAL A 5 -3.61 1.07 -0.22
C VAL A 5 -2.69 -0.04 0.25
N LEU A 6 -1.47 0.32 0.59
CA LEU A 6 -0.55 -0.52 1.36
C LEU A 6 -0.90 -0.35 2.85
N ALA A 7 -1.71 -1.25 3.38
CA ALA A 7 -2.22 -1.16 4.75
C ALA A 7 -1.21 -1.68 5.78
N GLU A 8 -1.18 -1.05 6.95
CA GLU A 8 -0.28 -1.39 8.07
C GLU A 8 1.19 -1.48 7.63
N SER A 9 1.61 -0.53 6.79
CA SER A 9 2.91 -0.54 6.14
C SER A 9 4.08 -0.53 7.11
N ALA A 10 5.07 -1.35 6.82
CA ALA A 10 6.33 -1.47 7.57
C ALA A 10 7.26 -0.26 7.33
N LEU A 11 6.70 0.93 7.34
CA LEU A 11 7.37 2.20 7.09
C LEU A 11 7.13 3.15 8.25
N GLU A 12 8.19 3.55 8.92
CA GLU A 12 8.14 4.50 10.04
C GLU A 12 9.53 5.09 10.33
N ILE A 13 9.56 6.23 10.99
CA ILE A 13 10.81 6.77 11.58
C ILE A 13 11.16 5.93 12.81
N VAL A 14 12.46 5.76 13.08
CA VAL A 14 12.92 5.05 14.28
C VAL A 14 12.19 5.57 15.53
N PRO A 15 11.43 4.69 16.24
CA PRO A 15 10.68 5.06 17.42
C PRO A 15 11.57 5.60 18.52
N GLU A 16 11.07 6.59 19.26
CA GLU A 16 11.81 7.24 20.33
C GLU A 16 12.34 6.25 21.37
N SER A 17 11.54 5.24 21.70
CA SER A 17 11.89 4.21 22.71
C SER A 17 13.17 3.43 22.41
N ILE A 18 13.59 3.37 21.15
CA ILE A 18 14.79 2.60 20.72
C ILE A 18 15.92 3.48 20.15
N ARG A 19 15.76 4.80 20.06
CA ARG A 19 16.76 5.70 19.48
C ARG A 19 18.14 5.63 20.14
N ASN A 20 18.19 5.30 21.42
CA ASN A 20 19.42 5.17 22.19
C ASN A 20 20.03 3.75 22.12
N HIS A 21 19.42 2.83 21.39
CA HIS A 21 19.96 1.49 21.26
C HIS A 21 21.27 1.49 20.45
N PRO A 22 22.30 0.70 20.83
CA PRO A 22 23.60 0.70 20.15
C PRO A 22 23.53 0.49 18.64
N SER A 23 22.66 -0.40 18.15
CA SER A 23 22.50 -0.66 16.70
C SER A 23 21.93 0.54 15.96
N VAL A 24 21.02 1.29 16.57
CA VAL A 24 20.44 2.50 15.99
C VAL A 24 21.48 3.63 15.94
N LEU A 25 22.24 3.81 17.02
CA LEU A 25 23.32 4.81 17.08
C LEU A 25 24.43 4.49 16.07
N ALA A 26 24.78 3.23 15.89
CA ALA A 26 25.76 2.80 14.90
C ALA A 26 25.33 3.13 13.47
N ASP A 27 24.04 2.83 13.09
CA ASP A 27 23.50 3.18 11.78
C ASP A 27 23.42 4.70 11.57
N ALA A 28 23.00 5.44 12.61
CA ALA A 28 22.96 6.90 12.59
C ALA A 28 24.34 7.51 12.33
N HIS A 29 25.36 7.01 13.01
CA HIS A 29 26.76 7.42 12.80
C HIS A 29 27.23 7.08 11.38
N HIS A 30 26.99 5.85 10.90
CA HIS A 30 27.37 5.42 9.56
C HIS A 30 26.72 6.26 8.45
N LYS A 31 25.45 6.62 8.62
CA LYS A 31 24.68 7.44 7.67
C LYS A 31 24.87 8.95 7.87
N ASN A 32 25.68 9.37 8.86
CA ASN A 32 25.86 10.77 9.27
C ASN A 32 24.52 11.50 9.49
N LYS A 33 23.62 10.86 10.25
CA LYS A 33 22.28 11.34 10.58
C LYS A 33 22.03 11.20 12.09
N THR A 34 20.98 11.84 12.57
CA THR A 34 20.45 11.60 13.92
C THR A 34 19.38 10.48 13.87
N PRO A 35 19.17 9.70 14.94
CA PRO A 35 18.21 8.60 14.97
C PRO A 35 16.78 8.98 14.57
N ASP A 36 16.34 10.20 14.88
CA ASP A 36 15.04 10.74 14.49
C ASP A 36 14.89 11.05 12.98
N LYS A 37 16.00 10.95 12.24
CA LYS A 37 16.09 11.13 10.79
C LYS A 37 16.40 9.83 10.05
N LEU A 38 16.17 8.69 10.69
CA LEU A 38 16.28 7.37 10.10
C LEU A 38 14.91 6.70 10.00
N LEU A 39 14.68 5.97 8.94
CA LEU A 39 13.61 4.99 8.92
C LEU A 39 14.02 3.76 9.72
N LEU A 40 13.06 3.14 10.38
CA LEU A 40 13.26 1.85 11.02
C LEU A 40 13.54 0.81 9.92
N ASP A 41 14.63 0.05 10.07
CA ASP A 41 15.04 -0.98 9.12
C ASP A 41 15.56 -2.21 9.85
N THR A 42 14.92 -3.35 9.63
CA THR A 42 15.25 -4.63 10.25
C THR A 42 16.69 -5.05 9.96
N ASN A 43 17.26 -4.68 8.80
CA ASN A 43 18.64 -5.02 8.46
C ASN A 43 19.66 -4.39 9.42
N TYR A 44 19.34 -3.22 9.99
CA TYR A 44 20.25 -2.48 10.89
C TYR A 44 19.77 -2.47 12.34
N HIS A 45 18.46 -2.53 12.58
CA HIS A 45 17.84 -2.29 13.88
C HIS A 45 17.21 -3.53 14.51
N HIS A 46 17.43 -4.74 13.94
CA HIS A 46 16.80 -5.99 14.37
C HIS A 46 16.87 -6.20 15.89
N SER A 47 18.05 -6.01 16.49
CA SER A 47 18.24 -6.18 17.95
C SER A 47 17.48 -5.15 18.78
N ALA A 48 17.34 -3.93 18.30
CA ALA A 48 16.55 -2.88 18.94
C ALA A 48 15.04 -3.15 18.84
N MET A 49 14.61 -3.76 17.76
CA MET A 49 13.19 -4.00 17.47
C MET A 49 12.56 -5.07 18.34
N ALA A 50 13.35 -5.93 18.99
CA ALA A 50 12.84 -7.00 19.86
C ALA A 50 11.93 -6.49 21.01
N SER A 51 12.07 -5.23 21.40
CA SER A 51 11.23 -4.59 22.41
C SER A 51 9.95 -3.93 21.88
N LEU A 52 9.81 -3.87 20.55
CA LEU A 52 8.68 -3.20 19.93
C LEU A 52 7.47 -4.14 19.78
N PRO A 53 6.24 -3.66 20.02
CA PRO A 53 5.06 -4.43 19.68
C PRO A 53 4.95 -4.62 18.17
N PHE A 54 4.49 -5.80 17.73
CA PHE A 54 4.33 -6.17 16.33
C PHE A 54 5.62 -6.01 15.50
N ALA A 55 6.78 -6.32 16.09
CA ALA A 55 8.08 -6.16 15.46
C ALA A 55 8.17 -6.86 14.09
N GLU A 56 7.47 -7.99 13.92
CA GLU A 56 7.41 -8.77 12.68
C GLU A 56 6.76 -8.04 11.50
N LYS A 57 5.97 -7.00 11.78
CA LYS A 57 5.32 -6.17 10.75
C LYS A 57 6.05 -4.87 10.44
N ARG A 58 7.11 -4.55 11.16
CA ARG A 58 7.76 -3.23 11.15
C ARG A 58 9.11 -3.26 10.47
N GLY A 59 9.65 -2.10 10.13
CA GLY A 59 11.04 -1.95 9.71
C GLY A 59 11.39 -2.58 8.36
N ARG A 60 10.53 -2.47 7.35
CA ARG A 60 10.80 -2.93 6.00
C ARG A 60 10.49 -1.84 4.97
N PRO A 61 11.25 -0.73 4.98
CA PRO A 61 11.07 0.34 4.01
C PRO A 61 11.34 -0.11 2.57
N ASP A 62 12.20 -1.10 2.37
CA ASP A 62 12.49 -1.74 1.09
C ASP A 62 11.25 -2.43 0.50
N LEU A 63 10.49 -3.16 1.33
CA LEU A 63 9.26 -3.82 0.91
C LEU A 63 8.22 -2.80 0.40
N VAL A 64 8.00 -1.74 1.16
CA VAL A 64 7.06 -0.67 0.77
C VAL A 64 7.54 0.00 -0.52
N HIS A 65 8.84 0.27 -0.64
CA HIS A 65 9.43 0.83 -1.85
C HIS A 65 9.20 -0.07 -3.07
N TYR A 66 9.42 -1.38 -2.97
CA TYR A 66 9.17 -2.33 -4.06
C TYR A 66 7.69 -2.37 -4.46
N CYS A 67 6.78 -2.35 -3.49
CA CYS A 67 5.34 -2.29 -3.77
C CYS A 67 4.99 -1.04 -4.60
N ILE A 68 5.48 0.13 -4.19
CA ILE A 68 5.22 1.40 -4.88
C ILE A 68 5.84 1.40 -6.29
N LEU A 69 7.07 0.90 -6.45
CA LEU A 69 7.70 0.81 -7.77
C LEU A 69 6.91 -0.09 -8.72
N ASN A 70 6.42 -1.24 -8.23
CA ASN A 70 5.60 -2.14 -9.02
C ASN A 70 4.24 -1.52 -9.42
N ALA A 71 3.63 -0.73 -8.54
CA ALA A 71 2.36 -0.08 -8.82
C ALA A 71 2.50 1.13 -9.76
N MET A 72 3.44 2.04 -9.44
CA MET A 72 3.52 3.35 -10.10
C MET A 72 4.08 3.30 -11.52
N LYS A 73 4.84 2.25 -11.88
CA LYS A 73 5.48 2.14 -13.21
C LYS A 73 4.75 1.21 -14.17
N THR A 74 3.47 1.10 -14.04
CA THR A 74 2.62 0.24 -14.84
C THR A 74 1.89 1.02 -15.94
N PRO A 75 1.41 0.37 -17.00
CA PRO A 75 0.51 0.98 -17.97
C PRO A 75 -0.71 1.62 -17.32
N LEU A 76 -1.28 0.99 -16.29
CA LEU A 76 -2.43 1.50 -15.55
C LEU A 76 -2.21 2.93 -15.06
N ASN A 77 -1.01 3.23 -14.54
CA ASN A 77 -0.67 4.57 -14.10
C ASN A 77 -0.12 5.45 -15.23
N ASN A 78 0.78 4.93 -16.07
CA ASN A 78 1.47 5.74 -17.09
C ASN A 78 0.56 6.16 -18.25
N LEU A 79 -0.32 5.27 -18.71
CA LEU A 79 -1.19 5.52 -19.85
C LEU A 79 -2.58 6.02 -19.43
N PHE A 80 -3.18 5.39 -18.44
CA PHE A 80 -4.57 5.67 -18.06
C PHE A 80 -4.70 6.69 -16.93
N LYS A 81 -3.60 6.97 -16.18
CA LYS A 81 -3.62 7.88 -15.01
C LYS A 81 -4.73 7.55 -13.99
N SER A 82 -5.06 6.25 -13.91
CA SER A 82 -6.21 5.76 -13.17
C SER A 82 -5.88 5.16 -11.80
N LEU A 83 -4.57 5.10 -11.44
CA LEU A 83 -4.10 4.51 -10.20
C LEU A 83 -3.58 5.57 -9.24
N ARG A 84 -4.09 5.57 -8.00
CA ARG A 84 -3.53 6.30 -6.86
C ARG A 84 -2.98 5.31 -5.84
N VAL A 85 -1.75 5.51 -5.42
CA VAL A 85 -1.10 4.67 -4.41
C VAL A 85 -1.10 5.40 -3.08
N CYS A 86 -1.52 4.71 -2.02
CA CYS A 86 -1.53 5.22 -0.66
C CYS A 86 -0.74 4.29 0.25
N ILE A 87 -0.01 4.87 1.19
CA ILE A 87 0.70 4.15 2.25
C ILE A 87 -0.04 4.44 3.55
N HIS A 88 -0.60 3.42 4.19
CA HIS A 88 -1.12 3.54 5.54
C HIS A 88 -0.07 3.10 6.54
N MET A 89 0.30 3.98 7.43
CA MET A 89 1.18 3.74 8.56
C MET A 89 0.35 3.58 9.83
N GLN A 90 0.69 2.57 10.63
CA GLN A 90 0.03 2.33 11.91
C GLN A 90 0.83 2.93 13.09
N PHE A 91 2.15 3.10 12.94
CA PHE A 91 3.03 3.56 14.00
C PHE A 91 3.80 4.82 13.60
N PRO A 92 4.08 5.74 14.55
CA PRO A 92 3.66 5.78 15.97
C PRO A 92 2.19 6.18 16.17
N GLY A 93 1.51 6.61 15.14
CA GLY A 93 0.09 6.93 15.05
C GLY A 93 -0.38 6.73 13.63
N GLU A 94 -1.69 6.51 13.44
CA GLU A 94 -2.24 6.26 12.10
C GLU A 94 -2.08 7.48 11.19
N LYS A 95 -1.54 7.22 10.02
CA LYS A 95 -1.29 8.24 8.99
C LYS A 95 -1.42 7.64 7.60
N MET A 96 -2.02 8.39 6.69
CA MET A 96 -2.08 8.08 5.27
C MET A 96 -1.11 8.97 4.51
N ILE A 97 -0.32 8.40 3.61
CA ILE A 97 0.48 9.13 2.63
C ILE A 97 -0.09 8.81 1.26
N MET A 98 -0.66 9.79 0.61
CA MET A 98 -1.16 9.67 -0.76
C MET A 98 -0.07 10.11 -1.73
N ILE A 99 0.20 9.28 -2.72
CA ILE A 99 1.22 9.53 -3.74
C ILE A 99 0.51 10.03 -5.00
N ASP A 100 0.93 11.18 -5.49
CA ASP A 100 0.41 11.70 -6.75
C ASP A 100 0.78 10.75 -7.92
N PRO A 101 -0.15 10.42 -8.82
CA PRO A 101 0.10 9.53 -9.96
C PRO A 101 1.26 9.94 -10.86
N GLU A 102 1.58 11.23 -10.91
CA GLU A 102 2.69 11.76 -11.72
C GLU A 102 4.05 11.68 -11.02
N THR A 103 4.07 11.23 -9.76
CA THR A 103 5.29 11.14 -8.97
C THR A 103 6.29 10.17 -9.59
N ARG A 104 7.52 10.65 -9.78
CA ARG A 104 8.64 9.79 -10.16
C ARG A 104 9.30 9.20 -8.93
N ILE A 105 8.93 7.97 -8.60
CA ILE A 105 9.54 7.25 -7.49
C ILE A 105 11.01 6.96 -7.78
N PRO A 106 11.96 7.34 -6.88
CA PRO A 106 13.37 7.00 -7.04
C PRO A 106 13.57 5.48 -7.09
N ARG A 107 14.42 5.00 -7.98
CA ARG A 107 14.80 3.57 -8.00
C ARG A 107 15.71 3.18 -6.84
N SER A 108 16.48 4.13 -6.33
CA SER A 108 17.37 3.91 -5.19
C SER A 108 16.60 3.98 -3.88
N LEU A 109 16.72 2.96 -3.06
CA LEU A 109 16.14 2.90 -1.72
C LEU A 109 16.59 4.09 -0.85
N ASN A 110 17.88 4.42 -0.85
CA ASN A 110 18.41 5.53 -0.05
C ASN A 110 17.76 6.88 -0.39
N ARG A 111 17.44 7.11 -1.67
CA ARG A 111 16.72 8.32 -2.09
C ARG A 111 15.25 8.30 -1.66
N PHE A 112 14.61 7.13 -1.78
CA PHE A 112 13.26 6.93 -1.30
C PHE A 112 13.17 7.17 0.22
N GLU A 113 14.07 6.57 1.00
CA GLU A 113 14.17 6.80 2.46
C GLU A 113 14.31 8.29 2.80
N GLY A 114 15.15 9.01 2.07
CA GLY A 114 15.33 10.45 2.27
C GLY A 114 14.03 11.25 2.05
N ILE A 115 13.26 10.89 1.03
CA ILE A 115 11.94 11.50 0.77
C ILE A 115 10.97 11.15 1.90
N MET A 116 10.88 9.89 2.29
CA MET A 116 9.96 9.45 3.35
C MET A 116 10.27 10.10 4.69
N VAL A 117 11.54 10.19 5.09
CA VAL A 117 11.94 10.91 6.30
C VAL A 117 11.48 12.38 6.26
N ASN A 118 11.63 13.04 5.11
CA ASN A 118 11.18 14.42 4.98
C ASN A 118 9.63 14.54 5.00
N THR A 119 8.93 13.61 4.39
CA THR A 119 7.46 13.55 4.39
C THR A 119 6.89 13.30 5.78
N LEU A 120 7.60 12.50 6.59
CA LEU A 120 7.18 12.14 7.94
C LEU A 120 7.63 13.12 9.02
N ALA A 121 8.57 14.01 8.69
CA ALA A 121 9.09 14.99 9.66
C ALA A 121 8.02 16.03 10.02
N PRO A 122 7.79 16.31 11.30
CA PRO A 122 6.81 17.31 11.72
C PRO A 122 7.22 18.71 11.23
N GLY A 123 6.22 19.49 10.79
CA GLY A 123 6.39 20.92 10.45
C GLY A 123 7.11 21.23 9.15
N LYS A 124 7.45 20.23 8.33
CA LYS A 124 7.96 20.48 6.98
C LYS A 124 6.82 20.49 5.96
N ASN A 125 6.90 21.40 4.98
CA ASN A 125 6.08 21.30 3.78
C ASN A 125 6.43 20.00 3.09
N THR A 126 5.50 19.04 3.14
CA THR A 126 5.60 17.80 2.37
C THR A 126 5.71 18.18 0.89
N PRO A 127 6.56 17.50 0.12
CA PRO A 127 6.53 17.67 -1.33
C PRO A 127 5.09 17.49 -1.83
N GLU A 128 4.62 18.36 -2.68
CA GLU A 128 3.25 18.32 -3.24
C GLU A 128 2.85 16.94 -3.78
N LEU A 129 3.85 16.14 -4.16
CA LEU A 129 3.72 14.80 -4.71
C LEU A 129 3.45 13.68 -3.67
N PHE A 130 3.66 13.98 -2.36
CA PHE A 130 3.43 13.06 -1.24
C PHE A 130 2.60 13.78 -0.18
N MET A 131 1.30 13.61 -0.25
CA MET A 131 0.39 14.26 0.71
C MET A 131 0.21 13.37 1.93
N ALA A 132 0.68 13.81 3.09
CA ALA A 132 0.47 13.13 4.36
C ALA A 132 -0.76 13.69 5.08
N GLU A 133 -1.64 12.80 5.51
CA GLU A 133 -2.86 13.11 6.27
C GLU A 133 -2.88 12.28 7.56
N GLU A 134 -3.11 12.92 8.69
CA GLU A 134 -3.32 12.23 9.96
C GLU A 134 -4.76 11.72 10.03
N THR A 135 -4.96 10.51 9.55
CA THR A 135 -6.26 9.85 9.51
C THR A 135 -6.08 8.35 9.70
N SER A 136 -7.06 7.71 10.33
CA SER A 136 -7.07 6.26 10.45
C SER A 136 -7.44 5.59 9.13
N LEU A 137 -7.01 4.34 8.95
CA LEU A 137 -7.44 3.56 7.79
C LEU A 137 -8.96 3.38 7.77
N ALA A 138 -9.60 3.17 8.92
CA ALA A 138 -11.04 3.09 9.04
C ALA A 138 -11.73 4.34 8.47
N SER A 139 -11.33 5.53 8.94
CA SER A 139 -11.88 6.81 8.46
C SER A 139 -11.57 7.08 6.98
N PHE A 140 -10.46 6.54 6.47
CA PHE A 140 -10.16 6.62 5.05
C PHE A 140 -11.07 5.71 4.23
N LEU A 141 -11.33 4.48 4.70
CA LEU A 141 -12.25 3.52 4.06
C LEU A 141 -13.69 4.06 3.99
N ASP A 142 -14.14 4.78 5.02
CA ASP A 142 -15.49 5.37 5.06
C ASP A 142 -15.76 6.39 3.94
N ARG A 143 -14.74 6.81 3.21
CA ARG A 143 -14.88 7.67 2.02
C ARG A 143 -15.34 6.90 0.79
N PHE A 144 -15.35 5.57 0.84
CA PHE A 144 -15.68 4.67 -0.26
C PHE A 144 -16.92 3.85 0.07
N GLU A 145 -17.68 3.50 -0.96
CA GLU A 145 -18.78 2.55 -0.78
C GLU A 145 -18.21 1.15 -0.47
N PRO A 146 -18.67 0.46 0.59
CA PRO A 146 -18.08 -0.81 1.04
C PRO A 146 -18.01 -1.90 -0.03
N CYS A 147 -18.94 -1.91 -0.99
CA CYS A 147 -18.95 -2.87 -2.08
C CYS A 147 -17.77 -2.72 -3.07
N PHE A 148 -17.10 -1.55 -3.07
CA PHE A 148 -15.93 -1.27 -3.92
C PHE A 148 -14.61 -1.32 -3.15
N VAL A 149 -14.62 -1.76 -1.89
CA VAL A 149 -13.42 -1.98 -1.09
C VAL A 149 -13.06 -3.45 -1.13
N HIS A 150 -11.92 -3.78 -1.72
CA HIS A 150 -11.43 -5.15 -1.87
C HIS A 150 -10.10 -5.34 -1.14
N VAL A 151 -10.01 -6.36 -0.30
CA VAL A 151 -8.84 -6.67 0.52
C VAL A 151 -8.19 -7.95 0.06
N PHE A 152 -6.88 -7.92 -0.12
CA PHE A 152 -6.10 -9.11 -0.50
C PHE A 152 -5.39 -9.68 0.72
N SER A 153 -5.80 -10.87 1.13
CA SER A 153 -5.32 -11.56 2.32
C SER A 153 -5.36 -13.07 2.13
N THR A 154 -4.41 -13.78 2.71
CA THR A 154 -4.44 -15.26 2.76
C THR A 154 -5.63 -15.82 3.54
N ARG A 155 -6.29 -14.99 4.37
CA ARG A 155 -7.52 -15.35 5.10
C ARG A 155 -8.78 -15.17 4.26
N GLY A 156 -8.67 -14.58 3.09
CA GLY A 156 -9.78 -14.39 2.17
C GLY A 156 -10.15 -15.65 1.40
N THR A 157 -11.27 -15.58 0.70
CA THR A 157 -11.69 -16.64 -0.19
C THR A 157 -10.77 -16.70 -1.41
N LEU A 158 -10.20 -17.87 -1.70
CA LEU A 158 -9.43 -18.08 -2.93
C LEU A 158 -10.37 -17.98 -4.12
N ARG A 159 -10.17 -16.96 -4.93
CA ARG A 159 -11.01 -16.70 -6.10
C ARG A 159 -10.17 -16.59 -7.38
N SER A 160 -10.77 -17.04 -8.48
CA SER A 160 -10.25 -16.72 -9.80
C SER A 160 -10.64 -15.29 -10.17
N PHE A 161 -9.67 -14.51 -10.63
CA PHE A 161 -9.80 -13.06 -10.85
C PHE A 161 -10.67 -12.71 -12.06
N ASP A 162 -10.74 -13.61 -13.02
CA ASP A 162 -11.55 -13.48 -14.24
C ASP A 162 -13.03 -13.21 -13.98
N ARG A 163 -13.53 -13.48 -12.77
CA ARG A 163 -14.94 -13.31 -12.42
C ARG A 163 -15.31 -11.96 -11.84
N PHE A 164 -14.43 -11.29 -11.13
CA PHE A 164 -14.81 -10.01 -10.47
C PHE A 164 -14.04 -8.79 -10.97
N LEU A 165 -12.83 -8.97 -11.48
CA LEU A 165 -12.02 -7.88 -12.00
C LEU A 165 -12.62 -7.18 -13.22
N PRO A 166 -13.30 -7.86 -14.16
CA PRO A 166 -13.93 -7.18 -15.28
C PRO A 166 -14.91 -6.08 -14.84
N GLY A 167 -15.72 -6.36 -13.80
CA GLY A 167 -16.65 -5.35 -13.25
C GLY A 167 -15.92 -4.16 -12.62
N ILE A 168 -14.83 -4.40 -11.88
CA ILE A 168 -14.01 -3.35 -11.30
C ILE A 168 -13.36 -2.48 -12.37
N ALA A 169 -12.79 -3.13 -13.41
CA ALA A 169 -12.14 -2.44 -14.51
C ALA A 169 -13.12 -1.56 -15.28
N GLU A 170 -14.31 -2.06 -15.57
CA GLU A 170 -15.36 -1.32 -16.26
C GLU A 170 -15.78 -0.06 -15.49
N LEU A 171 -16.03 -0.18 -14.19
CA LEU A 171 -16.39 0.95 -13.33
C LEU A 171 -15.27 2.00 -13.26
N ALA A 172 -14.01 1.54 -13.18
CA ALA A 172 -12.86 2.43 -13.14
C ALA A 172 -12.66 3.19 -14.46
N ILE A 173 -12.88 2.54 -15.62
CA ILE A 173 -12.76 3.14 -16.95
C ILE A 173 -13.86 4.19 -17.15
N LYS A 174 -15.08 3.87 -16.78
CA LYS A 174 -16.22 4.80 -16.92
C LYS A 174 -16.13 6.00 -15.99
N GLY A 175 -15.23 5.95 -14.99
CA GLY A 175 -15.08 7.01 -13.98
C GLY A 175 -16.32 7.13 -13.07
N GLU A 176 -17.19 6.15 -13.08
CA GLU A 176 -18.47 6.19 -12.34
C GLU A 176 -18.25 5.98 -10.84
N ARG A 177 -17.26 5.20 -10.46
CA ARG A 177 -16.96 4.85 -9.07
C ARG A 177 -15.47 4.74 -8.80
N ASP A 178 -15.10 5.04 -7.58
CA ASP A 178 -13.76 4.79 -7.05
C ASP A 178 -13.70 3.37 -6.48
N VAL A 179 -12.66 2.63 -6.83
CA VAL A 179 -12.42 1.27 -6.33
C VAL A 179 -11.17 1.29 -5.46
N LEU A 180 -11.26 0.69 -4.29
CA LEU A 180 -10.18 0.60 -3.32
C LEU A 180 -9.66 -0.82 -3.20
N LEU A 181 -8.37 -0.99 -3.40
CA LEU A 181 -7.64 -2.25 -3.31
C LEU A 181 -6.69 -2.17 -2.13
N VAL A 182 -6.85 -3.04 -1.15
CA VAL A 182 -6.05 -3.05 0.08
C VAL A 182 -5.12 -4.26 0.09
N VAL A 183 -3.83 -4.00 0.17
CA VAL A 183 -2.76 -5.01 0.29
C VAL A 183 -1.97 -4.73 1.56
N GLY A 184 -1.52 -5.78 2.27
CA GLY A 184 -0.65 -5.61 3.43
C GLY A 184 0.71 -5.04 3.02
N GLY A 185 1.12 -3.94 3.63
CA GLY A 185 2.44 -3.31 3.42
C GLY A 185 3.52 -3.85 4.37
N PHE A 186 3.41 -5.10 4.84
CA PHE A 186 4.28 -5.72 5.84
C PHE A 186 4.77 -7.10 5.40
N GLN A 187 5.84 -7.58 6.04
CA GLN A 187 6.52 -8.82 5.67
C GLN A 187 5.79 -10.09 6.13
N ALA A 188 5.28 -10.09 7.36
CA ALA A 188 4.71 -11.29 7.98
C ALA A 188 3.51 -10.95 8.87
N GLY A 189 2.68 -11.96 9.16
CA GLY A 189 1.50 -11.80 9.99
C GLY A 189 0.23 -11.53 9.18
N HIS A 190 -0.77 -11.00 9.87
CA HIS A 190 -2.09 -10.70 9.32
C HIS A 190 -2.47 -9.27 9.68
N PHE A 191 -3.45 -8.72 9.02
CA PHE A 191 -4.04 -7.45 9.42
C PHE A 191 -4.51 -7.49 10.88
N SER A 192 -4.23 -6.42 11.62
CA SER A 192 -4.52 -6.33 13.07
C SER A 192 -5.46 -5.18 13.42
N GLY A 193 -5.67 -4.25 12.49
CA GLY A 193 -6.52 -3.09 12.70
C GLY A 193 -8.02 -3.41 12.74
N THR A 194 -8.78 -2.64 13.50
CA THR A 194 -10.26 -2.72 13.56
C THR A 194 -10.92 -2.26 12.26
N TRP A 195 -10.18 -1.60 11.38
CA TRP A 195 -10.63 -1.16 10.05
C TRP A 195 -11.21 -2.31 9.20
N GLN A 196 -10.84 -3.56 9.48
CA GLN A 196 -11.38 -4.73 8.79
C GLN A 196 -12.91 -4.85 8.95
N ASN A 197 -13.49 -4.26 10.00
CA ASN A 197 -14.93 -4.24 10.23
C ASN A 197 -15.67 -3.35 9.20
N HIS A 198 -14.95 -2.49 8.48
CA HIS A 198 -15.49 -1.64 7.40
C HIS A 198 -15.48 -2.34 6.03
N VAL A 199 -15.03 -3.60 5.97
CA VAL A 199 -14.92 -4.37 4.73
C VAL A 199 -15.96 -5.49 4.71
N LEU A 200 -16.65 -5.64 3.60
CA LEU A 200 -17.59 -6.76 3.44
C LEU A 200 -16.82 -8.09 3.40
N PRO A 201 -17.28 -9.13 4.11
CA PRO A 201 -16.59 -10.43 4.15
C PRO A 201 -16.33 -11.02 2.75
N ASP A 202 -17.26 -10.84 1.82
CA ASP A 202 -17.15 -11.30 0.43
C ASP A 202 -16.08 -10.56 -0.37
N ASN A 203 -15.63 -9.40 0.10
CA ASN A 203 -14.60 -8.60 -0.54
C ASN A 203 -13.19 -8.86 0.03
N VAL A 204 -13.03 -9.88 0.86
CA VAL A 204 -11.72 -10.37 1.29
C VAL A 204 -11.30 -11.54 0.39
N HIS A 205 -10.25 -11.34 -0.40
CA HIS A 205 -9.82 -12.25 -1.44
C HIS A 205 -8.45 -12.85 -1.16
N SER A 206 -8.29 -14.14 -1.44
CA SER A 206 -6.98 -14.76 -1.58
C SER A 206 -6.67 -14.96 -3.07
N ILE A 207 -5.43 -14.64 -3.47
CA ILE A 207 -4.96 -14.73 -4.86
C ILE A 207 -4.06 -15.94 -5.12
N ALA A 208 -3.74 -16.67 -4.06
CA ALA A 208 -2.91 -17.86 -4.13
C ALA A 208 -3.23 -18.77 -2.94
N PRO A 209 -3.00 -20.08 -3.04
CA PRO A 209 -3.19 -21.02 -1.93
C PRO A 209 -2.10 -20.90 -0.85
N MET A 210 -1.18 -19.97 -0.99
CA MET A 210 -0.04 -19.72 -0.09
C MET A 210 0.19 -18.22 0.10
N ALA A 211 0.93 -17.87 1.14
CA ALA A 211 1.38 -16.49 1.34
C ALA A 211 2.34 -16.08 0.22
N LEU A 212 2.18 -14.84 -0.25
CA LEU A 212 3.05 -14.20 -1.22
C LEU A 212 3.64 -12.94 -0.61
N ASP A 213 4.82 -12.55 -1.08
CA ASP A 213 5.37 -11.24 -0.75
C ASP A 213 4.45 -10.11 -1.21
N ALA A 214 4.37 -9.05 -0.43
CA ALA A 214 3.48 -7.92 -0.71
C ALA A 214 3.68 -7.33 -2.12
N TRP A 215 4.92 -7.16 -2.58
CA TRP A 215 5.21 -6.67 -3.93
C TRP A 215 4.73 -7.62 -5.03
N THR A 216 4.72 -8.94 -4.78
CA THR A 216 4.15 -9.93 -5.70
C THR A 216 2.63 -9.82 -5.77
N VAL A 217 1.98 -9.61 -4.63
CA VAL A 217 0.53 -9.37 -4.58
C VAL A 217 0.20 -8.10 -5.36
N VAL A 218 0.90 -6.99 -5.11
CA VAL A 218 0.71 -5.72 -5.82
C VAL A 218 0.89 -5.90 -7.32
N ALA A 219 2.00 -6.51 -7.76
CA ALA A 219 2.27 -6.70 -9.18
C ALA A 219 1.17 -7.52 -9.88
N ARG A 220 0.71 -8.60 -9.23
CA ARG A 220 -0.37 -9.43 -9.78
C ARG A 220 -1.69 -8.69 -9.85
N VAL A 221 -2.09 -8.03 -8.77
CA VAL A 221 -3.37 -7.31 -8.72
C VAL A 221 -3.41 -6.19 -9.75
N VAL A 222 -2.36 -5.40 -9.87
CA VAL A 222 -2.27 -4.32 -10.85
C VAL A 222 -2.30 -4.87 -12.28
N PHE A 223 -1.49 -5.90 -12.58
CA PHE A 223 -1.47 -6.53 -13.90
C PHE A 223 -2.84 -7.05 -14.32
N MET A 224 -3.56 -7.71 -13.41
CA MET A 224 -4.86 -8.28 -13.71
C MET A 224 -5.93 -7.22 -13.99
N ILE A 225 -5.84 -6.08 -13.31
CA ILE A 225 -6.70 -4.92 -13.60
C ILE A 225 -6.36 -4.35 -14.99
N GLU A 226 -5.08 -4.27 -15.34
CA GLU A 226 -4.66 -3.81 -16.67
C GLU A 226 -5.22 -4.70 -17.77
N GLU A 227 -5.10 -6.02 -17.63
CA GLU A 227 -5.67 -6.99 -18.59
C GLU A 227 -7.17 -6.80 -18.72
N ALA A 228 -7.89 -6.67 -17.60
CA ALA A 228 -9.34 -6.46 -17.62
C ALA A 228 -9.72 -5.12 -18.30
N ILE A 229 -8.94 -4.06 -18.11
CA ILE A 229 -9.14 -2.77 -18.79
C ILE A 229 -8.90 -2.90 -20.29
N VAL A 230 -7.82 -3.56 -20.70
CA VAL A 230 -7.48 -3.78 -22.11
C VAL A 230 -8.57 -4.62 -22.79
N GLU A 231 -9.07 -5.66 -22.12
CA GLU A 231 -10.13 -6.50 -22.65
C GLU A 231 -11.45 -5.72 -22.82
N ALA A 232 -11.86 -4.95 -21.80
CA ALA A 232 -13.06 -4.11 -21.85
C ALA A 232 -12.97 -3.04 -22.95
N THR A 233 -11.79 -2.49 -23.23
CA THR A 233 -11.59 -1.50 -24.29
C THR A 233 -11.60 -2.12 -25.70
N ARG A 234 -11.20 -3.40 -25.83
CA ARG A 234 -11.24 -4.13 -27.10
C ARG A 234 -12.63 -4.61 -27.49
N ASN A 235 -13.51 -4.81 -26.50
CA ASN A 235 -14.84 -5.40 -26.67
C ASN A 235 -15.96 -4.49 -26.13
N PRO A 236 -16.19 -3.29 -26.74
CA PRO A 236 -17.19 -2.33 -26.23
C PRO A 236 -18.64 -2.84 -26.29
N ASN A 237 -18.89 -4.02 -26.88
CA ASN A 237 -20.21 -4.65 -27.04
C ASN A 237 -20.46 -5.82 -26.08
N CYS A 238 -19.59 -6.09 -25.11
CA CYS A 238 -19.85 -7.11 -24.10
C CYS A 238 -20.94 -6.61 -23.15
N LYS A 239 -22.20 -6.76 -23.56
CA LYS A 239 -23.38 -6.50 -22.73
C LYS A 239 -23.43 -7.51 -21.61
N ASP A 240 -23.73 -7.01 -20.42
CA ASP A 240 -23.99 -7.72 -19.17
C ASP A 240 -24.78 -9.03 -19.39
N PRO A 241 -24.27 -10.19 -18.94
CA PRO A 241 -25.07 -11.42 -18.96
C PRO A 241 -26.22 -11.42 -17.94
N ALA A 242 -26.39 -10.35 -17.15
CA ALA A 242 -27.43 -10.23 -16.13
C ALA A 242 -28.73 -9.55 -16.60
N SER A 243 -28.85 -9.11 -17.87
CA SER A 243 -30.04 -8.43 -18.36
C SER A 243 -31.05 -9.35 -19.11
N SER A 244 -30.91 -10.67 -18.98
CA SER A 244 -31.90 -11.61 -19.48
C SER A 244 -32.36 -12.58 -18.38
N LYS A 245 -33.24 -12.06 -17.49
CA LYS A 245 -34.45 -12.74 -16.99
C LYS A 245 -35.15 -11.88 -15.94
#